data_86b9c0d89e11369ab17e18b9ccc540d5
#
_entry.id   86b9c0d89e11369ab17e18b9ccc540d5
#
_cell.length_a   1.000
_cell.length_b   1.000
_cell.length_c   1.000
_cell.angle_alpha   90.00
_cell.angle_beta   90.00
_cell.angle_gamma   90.00
#
_symmetry.space_group_name_H-M   'P 1'
#
loop_
_entity.id
_entity.type
_entity.pdbx_description
1 polymer ?
#
loop_
_entity_poly.entity_id
_entity_poly.type
_entity_poly.pdbx_seq_one_letter_code
_entity_poly.pdbx_strand_id
1 'polypeptide(L)'
;MAVLPAAHPAVRRIIGLDGAEHVELVPVRPGVVNGHTPAEAVTPAELDPDSDASGEIHRDADPLRDVDLVHVHFGYDYLEPESVDGVVEHLETAGVPFVLTVHDIVYPTHEDELPHRDHTGTLVEAASAVITLTEVAAHELWVRWGVEPVVVPHPRLLDEAEISAAVRAGKHLRGPDDPLVVGVLLERMGENIEGPELLDQLAPVAQGRRGAHLRIVVEAQAWRDACGEDREAGGHHLVAELAAEGGWESVRLVRYESLDLGPVLPEFAALDVCVLPYRFATHSTWLELCRDLGVAPVFPSVGFLRDQWFDRCDPGEHSGEVYDPRDPSAVAVAVRAASEDPRAVPPRVAGADPETVVATHARIYREAAGG
;
A
#
# COMPACT_ATOMS: atom_id res chain seq x y z
N MET A 1 15.03 19.18 3.30
CA MET A 1 13.70 18.73 2.87
C MET A 1 13.08 17.88 3.96
N ALA A 2 11.82 18.09 4.28
CA ALA A 2 11.05 17.20 5.15
C ALA A 2 10.16 16.27 4.31
N VAL A 3 10.01 15.03 4.72
CA VAL A 3 9.14 14.04 4.06
C VAL A 3 8.16 13.51 5.10
N LEU A 4 6.88 13.49 4.77
CA LEU A 4 5.81 13.08 5.67
C LEU A 4 5.06 11.85 5.12
N PRO A 5 5.04 10.74 5.82
CA PRO A 5 5.79 10.41 7.05
C PRO A 5 7.22 9.93 6.74
N ALA A 6 8.22 10.56 7.36
CA ALA A 6 9.64 10.31 7.08
C ALA A 6 10.10 8.87 7.41
N ALA A 7 9.48 8.24 8.38
CA ALA A 7 9.86 6.90 8.83
C ALA A 7 9.15 5.77 8.07
N HIS A 8 8.17 6.07 7.21
CA HIS A 8 7.43 5.04 6.50
C HIS A 8 8.34 4.28 5.53
N PRO A 9 8.55 2.95 5.68
CA PRO A 9 9.51 2.21 4.87
C PRO A 9 9.22 2.27 3.37
N ALA A 10 7.94 2.27 2.98
CA ALA A 10 7.55 2.42 1.59
C ALA A 10 7.96 3.79 1.05
N VAL A 11 7.79 4.87 1.85
CA VAL A 11 8.19 6.22 1.45
C VAL A 11 9.69 6.30 1.26
N ARG A 12 10.50 5.80 2.19
CA ARG A 12 11.96 5.76 2.05
C ARG A 12 12.41 4.99 0.80
N ARG A 13 11.77 3.87 0.52
CA ARG A 13 12.05 3.05 -0.68
C ARG A 13 11.57 3.73 -1.96
N ILE A 14 10.37 4.36 -1.94
CA ILE A 14 9.81 5.08 -3.09
C ILE A 14 10.70 6.26 -3.47
N ILE A 15 11.19 7.01 -2.50
CA ILE A 15 11.99 8.20 -2.77
C ILE A 15 13.44 7.81 -3.09
N GLY A 16 13.94 6.69 -2.53
CA GLY A 16 15.30 6.19 -2.79
C GLY A 16 16.42 7.17 -2.47
N LEU A 17 16.14 8.19 -1.66
CA LEU A 17 17.03 9.30 -1.40
C LEU A 17 18.09 9.04 -0.32
N ASP A 18 18.16 7.83 0.24
CA ASP A 18 19.22 7.45 1.15
C ASP A 18 20.58 7.56 0.43
N GLY A 19 21.27 8.68 0.66
CA GLY A 19 22.56 8.98 0.04
C GLY A 19 22.52 9.81 -1.25
N ALA A 20 21.38 10.39 -1.63
CA ALA A 20 21.35 11.37 -2.72
C ALA A 20 22.10 12.63 -2.31
N GLU A 21 23.13 12.99 -3.08
CA GLU A 21 23.86 14.24 -2.88
C GLU A 21 22.86 15.42 -2.93
N HIS A 22 22.84 16.25 -1.88
CA HIS A 22 22.02 17.46 -1.74
C HIS A 22 20.57 17.28 -1.22
N VAL A 23 20.17 16.12 -0.72
CA VAL A 23 18.90 15.96 -0.01
C VAL A 23 19.17 15.47 1.39
N GLU A 24 19.01 16.36 2.37
CA GLU A 24 19.00 16.00 3.78
C GLU A 24 17.55 15.78 4.22
N LEU A 25 17.26 14.57 4.70
CA LEU A 25 15.96 14.25 5.29
C LEU A 25 15.94 14.79 6.71
N VAL A 26 15.14 15.80 6.95
CA VAL A 26 14.94 16.32 8.31
C VAL A 26 13.82 15.51 8.96
N PRO A 27 14.09 14.74 10.03
CA PRO A 27 13.05 14.06 10.77
C PRO A 27 12.22 15.10 11.53
N VAL A 28 10.96 15.23 11.17
CA VAL A 28 9.96 15.91 12.01
C VAL A 28 9.60 14.95 13.13
N ARG A 29 9.52 15.41 14.39
CA ARG A 29 9.32 14.52 15.54
C ARG A 29 7.89 13.98 15.60
N PRO A 30 7.67 12.71 15.97
CA PRO A 30 6.36 12.12 16.02
C PRO A 30 5.49 12.72 17.14
N GLY A 31 4.27 13.12 16.81
CA GLY A 31 3.20 13.43 17.75
C GLY A 31 2.30 12.22 18.01
N VAL A 32 1.54 12.25 19.09
CA VAL A 32 0.55 11.21 19.43
C VAL A 32 -0.80 11.61 18.83
N VAL A 33 -1.30 10.86 17.86
CA VAL A 33 -2.65 11.05 17.32
C VAL A 33 -3.56 9.96 17.86
N ASN A 34 -4.63 10.36 18.55
CA ASN A 34 -5.72 9.49 19.04
C ASN A 34 -5.30 8.28 19.90
N GLY A 35 -4.25 8.41 20.73
CA GLY A 35 -3.87 7.35 21.67
C GLY A 35 -3.16 6.14 21.01
N HIS A 36 -2.97 6.15 19.72
CA HIS A 36 -2.11 5.22 19.02
C HIS A 36 -0.82 5.93 18.66
N THR A 37 0.29 5.41 19.16
CA THR A 37 1.62 5.79 18.67
C THR A 37 1.88 4.93 17.45
N PRO A 38 1.73 5.45 16.20
CA PRO A 38 2.35 4.77 15.09
C PRO A 38 3.83 4.88 15.38
N ALA A 39 4.51 3.76 15.53
CA ALA A 39 5.93 3.76 15.72
C ALA A 39 6.54 4.61 14.58
N GLU A 40 7.05 5.80 14.93
CA GLU A 40 7.93 6.63 14.14
C GLU A 40 7.39 7.28 12.84
N ALA A 41 6.09 7.42 12.62
CA ALA A 41 5.58 8.16 11.48
C ALA A 41 5.24 9.60 11.86
N VAL A 42 5.94 10.56 11.28
CA VAL A 42 5.54 11.97 11.29
C VAL A 42 4.32 12.12 10.40
N THR A 43 3.28 12.73 10.91
CA THR A 43 2.04 12.99 10.18
C THR A 43 1.90 14.48 9.89
N PRO A 44 1.13 14.87 8.87
CA PRO A 44 0.76 16.27 8.64
C PRO A 44 0.16 16.97 9.87
N ALA A 45 -0.48 16.23 10.80
CA ALA A 45 -0.95 16.76 12.08
C ALA A 45 0.12 17.49 12.89
N GLU A 46 1.42 17.20 12.69
CA GLU A 46 2.51 17.86 13.37
C GLU A 46 2.89 19.21 12.74
N LEU A 47 2.39 19.47 11.55
CA LEU A 47 2.49 20.78 10.90
C LEU A 47 1.31 21.68 11.29
N ASP A 48 0.25 21.16 11.89
CA ASP A 48 -0.89 21.94 12.36
C ASP A 48 -0.51 22.67 13.67
N PRO A 49 -0.43 24.01 13.66
CA PRO A 49 -0.03 24.79 14.83
C PRO A 49 -1.05 24.71 15.99
N ASP A 50 -2.28 24.32 15.72
CA ASP A 50 -3.38 24.23 16.69
C ASP A 50 -3.67 22.78 17.12
N SER A 51 -2.95 21.80 16.60
CA SER A 51 -3.17 20.41 16.97
C SER A 51 -2.84 20.17 18.43
N ASP A 52 -3.84 19.81 19.23
CA ASP A 52 -3.74 19.48 20.65
C ASP A 52 -3.20 18.06 20.88
N ALA A 53 -2.26 17.64 20.01
CA ALA A 53 -1.47 16.43 20.18
C ALA A 53 -0.63 16.60 21.46
N SER A 54 -1.26 16.41 22.61
CA SER A 54 -0.76 16.67 23.95
C SER A 54 0.33 15.70 24.39
N GLY A 55 1.41 15.66 23.65
CA GLY A 55 2.71 15.25 24.15
C GLY A 55 3.54 16.51 24.16
N GLU A 56 4.09 16.93 25.29
CA GLU A 56 4.91 18.13 25.50
C GLU A 56 5.81 18.46 24.29
N ILE A 57 5.21 19.07 23.26
CA ILE A 57 5.94 19.69 22.17
C ILE A 57 6.55 20.93 22.80
N HIS A 58 7.86 20.97 22.86
CA HIS A 58 8.56 22.23 23.11
C HIS A 58 8.12 23.19 22.01
N ARG A 59 7.19 24.10 22.32
CA ARG A 59 6.65 25.16 21.45
C ARG A 59 7.73 26.17 20.96
N ASP A 60 9.00 25.90 21.20
CA ASP A 60 10.09 26.81 20.92
C ASP A 60 10.83 26.55 19.59
N ALA A 61 10.47 25.53 18.82
CA ALA A 61 11.08 25.25 17.51
C ALA A 61 10.00 25.03 16.46
N ASP A 62 9.83 26.00 15.58
CA ASP A 62 9.07 25.83 14.34
C ASP A 62 9.63 24.63 13.55
N PRO A 63 8.84 23.60 13.27
CA PRO A 63 9.28 22.39 12.57
C PRO A 63 9.78 22.69 11.15
N LEU A 64 9.41 23.83 10.57
CA LEU A 64 9.77 24.25 9.23
C LEU A 64 11.00 25.16 9.16
N ARG A 65 11.59 25.52 10.30
CA ARG A 65 12.64 26.56 10.39
C ARG A 65 13.85 26.34 9.46
N ASP A 66 14.24 25.09 9.25
CA ASP A 66 15.41 24.73 8.45
C ASP A 66 15.03 23.80 7.30
N VAL A 67 13.79 23.95 6.80
CA VAL A 67 13.22 23.10 5.74
C VAL A 67 13.02 23.93 4.48
N ASP A 68 13.63 23.51 3.37
CA ASP A 68 13.48 24.16 2.06
C ASP A 68 12.25 23.68 1.29
N LEU A 69 11.74 22.48 1.62
CA LEU A 69 10.62 21.85 0.93
C LEU A 69 10.02 20.73 1.79
N VAL A 70 8.72 20.58 1.76
CA VAL A 70 7.99 19.44 2.34
C VAL A 70 7.48 18.54 1.25
N HIS A 71 7.55 17.21 1.44
CA HIS A 71 6.88 16.24 0.57
C HIS A 71 5.88 15.43 1.38
N VAL A 72 4.60 15.55 1.03
CA VAL A 72 3.48 14.86 1.69
C VAL A 72 3.11 13.61 0.89
N HIS A 73 3.05 12.46 1.55
CA HIS A 73 2.64 11.18 0.95
C HIS A 73 1.34 10.63 1.53
N PHE A 74 1.19 10.63 2.85
CA PHE A 74 0.09 10.00 3.58
C PHE A 74 -0.21 10.78 4.88
N GLY A 75 -1.29 10.40 5.56
CA GLY A 75 -1.56 10.82 6.93
C GLY A 75 -2.44 12.06 7.05
N TYR A 76 -2.86 12.65 5.95
CA TYR A 76 -3.84 13.73 5.95
C TYR A 76 -5.28 13.22 6.04
N ASP A 77 -5.49 11.92 5.83
CA ASP A 77 -6.81 11.27 5.88
C ASP A 77 -7.42 11.25 7.29
N TYR A 78 -6.57 11.35 8.31
CA TYR A 78 -6.99 11.31 9.72
C TYR A 78 -7.13 12.70 10.35
N LEU A 79 -6.91 13.76 9.58
CA LEU A 79 -7.03 15.14 10.04
C LEU A 79 -8.48 15.59 9.97
N GLU A 80 -8.86 16.49 10.87
CA GLU A 80 -10.08 17.27 10.69
C GLU A 80 -9.87 18.26 9.52
N PRO A 81 -10.94 18.64 8.79
CA PRO A 81 -10.81 19.53 7.64
C PRO A 81 -10.08 20.84 7.96
N GLU A 82 -10.39 21.46 9.11
CA GLU A 82 -9.76 22.69 9.55
C GLU A 82 -8.24 22.52 9.80
N SER A 83 -7.81 21.30 10.15
CA SER A 83 -6.39 20.99 10.35
C SER A 83 -5.64 20.93 9.02
N VAL A 84 -6.26 20.46 7.94
CA VAL A 84 -5.63 20.46 6.61
C VAL A 84 -5.43 21.89 6.10
N ASP A 85 -6.44 22.74 6.27
CA ASP A 85 -6.35 24.17 5.95
C ASP A 85 -5.25 24.85 6.78
N GLY A 86 -5.15 24.53 8.08
CA GLY A 86 -4.12 25.01 8.97
C GLY A 86 -2.70 24.61 8.56
N VAL A 87 -2.51 23.37 8.09
CA VAL A 87 -1.24 22.90 7.53
C VAL A 87 -0.83 23.72 6.31
N VAL A 88 -1.75 23.92 5.38
CA VAL A 88 -1.50 24.72 4.16
C VAL A 88 -1.16 26.15 4.52
N GLU A 89 -1.94 26.81 5.39
CA GLU A 89 -1.69 28.17 5.83
C GLU A 89 -0.32 28.32 6.53
N HIS A 90 0.07 27.32 7.34
CA HIS A 90 1.36 27.30 8.00
C HIS A 90 2.52 27.22 6.99
N LEU A 91 2.44 26.32 6.00
CA LEU A 91 3.44 26.17 4.94
C LEU A 91 3.56 27.46 4.11
N GLU A 92 2.43 28.07 3.73
CA GLU A 92 2.40 29.33 3.00
C GLU A 92 3.01 30.48 3.81
N THR A 93 2.66 30.58 5.09
CA THR A 93 3.20 31.62 6.00
C THR A 93 4.71 31.48 6.20
N ALA A 94 5.20 30.23 6.31
CA ALA A 94 6.61 29.94 6.41
C ALA A 94 7.35 30.14 5.07
N GLY A 95 6.63 30.25 3.95
CA GLY A 95 7.20 30.32 2.61
C GLY A 95 7.88 29.04 2.17
N VAL A 96 7.46 27.91 2.73
CA VAL A 96 8.01 26.58 2.42
C VAL A 96 7.09 25.88 1.40
N PRO A 97 7.56 25.67 0.17
CA PRO A 97 6.77 24.96 -0.84
C PRO A 97 6.61 23.49 -0.46
N PHE A 98 5.54 22.85 -0.94
CA PHE A 98 5.40 21.42 -0.76
C PHE A 98 5.03 20.68 -2.05
N VAL A 99 5.45 19.41 -2.10
CA VAL A 99 5.09 18.44 -3.11
C VAL A 99 4.11 17.45 -2.50
N LEU A 100 3.08 17.08 -3.23
CA LEU A 100 2.10 16.08 -2.82
C LEU A 100 2.20 14.85 -3.71
N THR A 101 2.39 13.65 -3.13
CA THR A 101 2.12 12.40 -3.86
C THR A 101 0.74 11.89 -3.51
N VAL A 102 -0.16 11.89 -4.48
CA VAL A 102 -1.50 11.32 -4.34
C VAL A 102 -1.41 9.81 -4.64
N HIS A 103 -1.36 9.01 -3.59
CA HIS A 103 -1.40 7.54 -3.67
C HIS A 103 -2.81 7.03 -3.84
N ASP A 104 -3.77 7.69 -3.17
CA ASP A 104 -5.17 7.32 -3.14
C ASP A 104 -6.05 8.49 -3.57
N ILE A 105 -6.93 8.26 -4.54
CA ILE A 105 -7.94 9.22 -5.00
C ILE A 105 -9.29 8.94 -4.31
N VAL A 106 -9.52 7.70 -3.92
CA VAL A 106 -10.61 7.26 -3.06
C VAL A 106 -10.08 7.05 -1.64
N TYR A 107 -10.94 7.21 -0.64
CA TYR A 107 -10.50 7.00 0.74
C TYR A 107 -10.01 5.55 0.92
N PRO A 108 -8.77 5.35 1.37
CA PRO A 108 -8.17 4.01 1.31
C PRO A 108 -8.78 3.01 2.29
N THR A 109 -9.50 3.45 3.32
CA THR A 109 -10.02 2.58 4.40
C THR A 109 -11.53 2.68 4.66
N HIS A 110 -12.21 3.68 4.12
CA HIS A 110 -13.64 3.93 4.37
C HIS A 110 -14.42 4.16 3.07
N GLU A 111 -15.70 3.78 3.07
CA GLU A 111 -16.61 4.00 1.93
C GLU A 111 -17.01 5.47 1.75
N ASP A 112 -16.97 6.28 2.81
CA ASP A 112 -17.25 7.72 2.71
C ASP A 112 -16.04 8.45 2.13
N GLU A 113 -16.12 8.80 0.87
CA GLU A 113 -15.05 9.48 0.14
C GLU A 113 -14.97 10.98 0.42
N LEU A 114 -16.01 11.60 0.98
CA LEU A 114 -16.12 13.07 1.04
C LEU A 114 -14.97 13.71 1.83
N PRO A 115 -14.64 13.30 3.06
CA PRO A 115 -13.56 13.92 3.81
C PRO A 115 -12.21 13.79 3.07
N HIS A 116 -11.89 12.61 2.58
CA HIS A 116 -10.64 12.36 1.85
C HIS A 116 -10.54 13.19 0.56
N ARG A 117 -11.65 13.28 -0.17
CA ARG A 117 -11.73 14.07 -1.40
C ARG A 117 -11.52 15.56 -1.14
N ASP A 118 -12.12 16.10 -0.08
CA ASP A 118 -12.00 17.51 0.27
C ASP A 118 -10.57 17.81 0.74
N HIS A 119 -9.98 16.97 1.61
CA HIS A 119 -8.58 17.09 2.03
C HIS A 119 -7.62 17.03 0.84
N THR A 120 -7.80 16.04 -0.03
CA THR A 120 -6.97 15.90 -1.24
C THR A 120 -7.12 17.12 -2.13
N GLY A 121 -8.33 17.66 -2.29
CA GLY A 121 -8.59 18.87 -3.07
C GLY A 121 -7.83 20.08 -2.53
N THR A 122 -7.95 20.37 -1.23
CA THR A 122 -7.22 21.46 -0.56
C THR A 122 -5.69 21.33 -0.78
N LEU A 123 -5.15 20.14 -0.58
CA LEU A 123 -3.71 19.90 -0.74
C LEU A 123 -3.25 19.99 -2.21
N VAL A 124 -4.04 19.46 -3.14
CA VAL A 124 -3.74 19.49 -4.57
C VAL A 124 -3.72 20.92 -5.11
N GLU A 125 -4.65 21.77 -4.67
CA GLU A 125 -4.74 23.18 -5.08
C GLU A 125 -3.56 24.02 -4.57
N ALA A 126 -3.04 23.69 -3.38
CA ALA A 126 -1.96 24.44 -2.74
C ALA A 126 -0.57 23.90 -3.07
N ALA A 127 -0.45 22.66 -3.53
CA ALA A 127 0.84 22.01 -3.79
C ALA A 127 1.63 22.69 -4.93
N SER A 128 2.93 22.88 -4.75
CA SER A 128 3.82 23.38 -5.80
C SER A 128 4.04 22.36 -6.93
N ALA A 129 3.88 21.06 -6.63
CA ALA A 129 3.84 19.98 -7.60
C ALA A 129 3.04 18.81 -7.06
N VAL A 130 2.32 18.13 -7.94
CA VAL A 130 1.56 16.92 -7.63
C VAL A 130 2.16 15.73 -8.35
N ILE A 131 2.33 14.62 -7.65
CA ILE A 131 2.81 13.35 -8.17
C ILE A 131 1.69 12.31 -8.03
N THR A 132 1.60 11.39 -8.99
CA THR A 132 0.78 10.17 -8.87
C THR A 132 1.48 9.00 -9.55
N LEU A 133 0.91 7.78 -9.46
CA LEU A 133 1.62 6.56 -9.80
C LEU A 133 1.32 6.01 -11.20
N THR A 134 0.17 6.39 -11.80
CA THR A 134 -0.27 5.89 -13.12
C THR A 134 -0.84 7.01 -13.98
N GLU A 135 -0.77 6.84 -15.30
CA GLU A 135 -1.35 7.79 -16.26
C GLU A 135 -2.88 7.93 -16.09
N VAL A 136 -3.56 6.84 -15.71
CA VAL A 136 -5.01 6.86 -15.48
C VAL A 136 -5.33 7.66 -14.22
N ALA A 137 -4.55 7.51 -13.15
CA ALA A 137 -4.68 8.32 -11.94
C ALA A 137 -4.40 9.81 -12.24
N ALA A 138 -3.38 10.10 -13.07
CA ALA A 138 -3.09 11.46 -13.49
C ALA A 138 -4.27 12.10 -14.23
N HIS A 139 -4.89 11.35 -15.14
CA HIS A 139 -6.09 11.81 -15.84
C HIS A 139 -7.26 12.07 -14.88
N GLU A 140 -7.47 11.18 -13.89
CA GLU A 140 -8.53 11.36 -12.89
C GLU A 140 -8.29 12.60 -12.02
N LEU A 141 -7.05 12.88 -11.61
CA LEU A 141 -6.68 14.08 -10.87
C LEU A 141 -6.95 15.35 -11.72
N TRP A 142 -6.63 15.29 -13.01
CA TRP A 142 -6.96 16.39 -13.92
C TRP A 142 -8.47 16.60 -14.05
N VAL A 143 -9.25 15.53 -14.14
CA VAL A 143 -10.72 15.61 -14.25
C VAL A 143 -11.34 16.19 -12.98
N ARG A 144 -10.86 15.77 -11.81
CA ARG A 144 -11.45 16.17 -10.52
C ARG A 144 -11.03 17.57 -10.08
N TRP A 145 -9.75 17.90 -10.23
CA TRP A 145 -9.17 19.12 -9.67
C TRP A 145 -8.43 20.01 -10.69
N GLY A 146 -8.37 19.62 -11.95
CA GLY A 146 -7.78 20.45 -13.02
C GLY A 146 -6.26 20.55 -12.98
N VAL A 147 -5.57 19.68 -12.22
CA VAL A 147 -4.11 19.68 -12.09
C VAL A 147 -3.47 18.71 -13.08
N GLU A 148 -2.24 18.99 -13.47
CA GLU A 148 -1.42 18.12 -14.32
C GLU A 148 -0.32 17.48 -13.47
N PRO A 149 -0.57 16.30 -12.85
CA PRO A 149 0.42 15.66 -11.99
C PRO A 149 1.56 15.04 -12.82
N VAL A 150 2.73 14.94 -12.22
CA VAL A 150 3.84 14.17 -12.75
C VAL A 150 3.60 12.69 -12.41
N VAL A 151 3.62 11.82 -13.42
CA VAL A 151 3.52 10.37 -13.18
C VAL A 151 4.91 9.84 -12.81
N VAL A 152 5.01 9.30 -11.60
CA VAL A 152 6.20 8.60 -11.11
C VAL A 152 5.75 7.19 -10.72
N PRO A 153 6.01 6.18 -11.54
CA PRO A 153 5.56 4.82 -11.28
C PRO A 153 6.14 4.28 -9.97
N HIS A 154 5.40 3.39 -9.34
CA HIS A 154 5.86 2.74 -8.11
C HIS A 154 7.16 1.96 -8.38
N PRO A 155 8.23 2.24 -7.64
CA PRO A 155 9.48 1.54 -7.82
C PRO A 155 9.40 0.12 -7.24
N ARG A 156 10.48 -0.65 -7.38
CA ARG A 156 10.70 -1.92 -6.72
C ARG A 156 10.67 -1.73 -5.20
N LEU A 157 9.94 -2.59 -4.49
CA LEU A 157 9.87 -2.57 -3.02
C LEU A 157 11.07 -3.25 -2.37
N LEU A 158 11.58 -4.31 -3.01
CA LEU A 158 12.65 -5.15 -2.48
C LEU A 158 13.88 -5.03 -3.38
N ASP A 159 15.05 -5.03 -2.77
CA ASP A 159 16.28 -5.16 -3.54
C ASP A 159 16.53 -6.61 -4.01
N GLU A 160 17.53 -6.81 -4.87
CA GLU A 160 17.86 -8.12 -5.43
C GLU A 160 18.29 -9.14 -4.35
N ALA A 161 18.92 -8.67 -3.28
CA ALA A 161 19.36 -9.55 -2.18
C ALA A 161 18.15 -9.99 -1.33
N GLU A 162 17.24 -9.08 -1.04
CA GLU A 162 15.99 -9.34 -0.33
C GLU A 162 15.10 -10.30 -1.13
N ILE A 163 14.90 -10.06 -2.43
CA ILE A 163 14.15 -10.95 -3.32
C ILE A 163 14.77 -12.35 -3.32
N SER A 164 16.08 -12.41 -3.54
CA SER A 164 16.79 -13.69 -3.58
C SER A 164 16.72 -14.45 -2.26
N ALA A 165 16.77 -13.74 -1.13
CA ALA A 165 16.64 -14.33 0.19
C ALA A 165 15.23 -14.86 0.44
N ALA A 166 14.20 -14.04 0.15
CA ALA A 166 12.80 -14.41 0.31
C ALA A 166 12.43 -15.63 -0.55
N VAL A 167 12.80 -15.63 -1.83
CA VAL A 167 12.52 -16.74 -2.76
C VAL A 167 13.23 -18.02 -2.34
N ARG A 168 14.51 -17.93 -1.89
CA ARG A 168 15.21 -19.12 -1.36
C ARG A 168 14.52 -19.67 -0.12
N ALA A 169 14.19 -18.81 0.84
CA ALA A 169 13.50 -19.22 2.06
C ALA A 169 12.10 -19.78 1.77
N GLY A 170 11.34 -19.15 0.86
CA GLY A 170 10.03 -19.63 0.43
C GLY A 170 10.07 -21.02 -0.20
N LYS A 171 11.12 -21.32 -1.00
CA LYS A 171 11.34 -22.68 -1.55
C LYS A 171 11.56 -23.74 -0.49
N HIS A 172 12.10 -23.38 0.67
CA HIS A 172 12.25 -24.34 1.79
C HIS A 172 10.93 -24.61 2.52
N LEU A 173 9.93 -23.75 2.33
CA LEU A 173 8.58 -23.93 2.88
C LEU A 173 7.69 -24.81 1.98
N ARG A 174 8.22 -25.26 0.84
CA ARG A 174 7.48 -26.02 -0.18
C ARG A 174 8.29 -27.19 -0.73
N GLY A 175 7.59 -28.30 -1.01
CA GLY A 175 8.07 -29.39 -1.82
C GLY A 175 7.68 -29.25 -3.30
N PRO A 176 8.32 -30.02 -4.21
CA PRO A 176 8.02 -29.96 -5.65
C PRO A 176 6.61 -30.48 -6.01
N ASP A 177 6.02 -31.30 -5.17
CA ASP A 177 4.70 -31.91 -5.36
C ASP A 177 3.63 -31.36 -4.41
N ASP A 178 3.93 -30.26 -3.72
CA ASP A 178 2.99 -29.64 -2.79
C ASP A 178 1.73 -29.16 -3.52
N PRO A 179 0.58 -29.19 -2.82
CA PRO A 179 -0.65 -28.59 -3.30
C PRO A 179 -0.49 -27.12 -3.65
N LEU A 180 -1.46 -26.59 -4.40
CA LEU A 180 -1.56 -25.15 -4.69
C LEU A 180 -1.56 -24.34 -3.39
N VAL A 181 -0.76 -23.29 -3.31
CA VAL A 181 -0.73 -22.38 -2.16
C VAL A 181 -1.37 -21.05 -2.54
N VAL A 182 -2.55 -20.80 -2.01
CA VAL A 182 -3.30 -19.57 -2.22
C VAL A 182 -3.14 -18.66 -1.01
N GLY A 183 -2.65 -17.45 -1.22
CA GLY A 183 -2.65 -16.39 -0.23
C GLY A 183 -3.91 -15.53 -0.36
N VAL A 184 -4.49 -15.10 0.75
CA VAL A 184 -5.52 -14.06 0.80
C VAL A 184 -5.02 -12.96 1.71
N LEU A 185 -4.95 -11.75 1.19
CA LEU A 185 -4.48 -10.59 1.92
C LEU A 185 -5.63 -9.85 2.57
N LEU A 186 -5.79 -9.99 3.87
CA LEU A 186 -6.80 -9.24 4.63
C LEU A 186 -6.27 -7.89 5.15
N GLU A 187 -4.99 -7.62 4.96
CA GLU A 187 -4.35 -6.35 5.29
C GLU A 187 -4.75 -5.85 6.69
N ARG A 188 -5.38 -4.68 6.78
CA ARG A 188 -5.89 -4.09 8.04
C ARG A 188 -7.33 -4.45 8.34
N MET A 189 -7.95 -5.31 7.53
CA MET A 189 -9.37 -5.69 7.67
C MET A 189 -10.33 -4.48 7.67
N GLY A 190 -9.96 -3.42 6.93
CA GLY A 190 -10.78 -2.22 6.77
C GLY A 190 -12.01 -2.44 5.89
N GLU A 191 -12.86 -1.43 5.76
CA GLU A 191 -14.06 -1.47 4.90
C GLU A 191 -13.74 -1.71 3.43
N ASN A 192 -12.52 -1.39 3.01
CA ASN A 192 -12.01 -1.62 1.65
C ASN A 192 -11.65 -3.08 1.36
N ILE A 193 -11.68 -3.96 2.35
CA ILE A 193 -11.34 -5.38 2.20
C ILE A 193 -12.63 -6.20 2.22
N GLU A 194 -12.77 -7.10 1.24
CA GLU A 194 -13.86 -8.08 1.22
C GLU A 194 -13.79 -8.95 2.46
N GLY A 195 -14.93 -9.16 3.09
CA GLY A 195 -15.04 -9.89 4.35
C GLY A 195 -14.84 -11.42 4.26
N PRO A 196 -15.23 -12.13 5.31
CA PRO A 196 -15.13 -13.59 5.36
C PRO A 196 -15.85 -14.33 4.22
N GLU A 197 -16.86 -13.71 3.64
CA GLU A 197 -17.64 -14.25 2.49
C GLU A 197 -16.77 -14.59 1.30
N LEU A 198 -15.65 -13.86 1.12
CA LEU A 198 -14.67 -14.18 0.08
C LEU A 198 -14.06 -15.57 0.29
N LEU A 199 -13.79 -15.96 1.52
CA LEU A 199 -13.18 -17.24 1.84
C LEU A 199 -14.12 -18.40 1.46
N ASP A 200 -15.44 -18.22 1.61
CA ASP A 200 -16.44 -19.17 1.14
C ASP A 200 -16.46 -19.27 -0.39
N GLN A 201 -16.30 -18.14 -1.07
CA GLN A 201 -16.22 -18.10 -2.54
C GLN A 201 -14.97 -18.82 -3.07
N LEU A 202 -13.91 -18.92 -2.28
CA LEU A 202 -12.68 -19.64 -2.62
C LEU A 202 -12.76 -21.17 -2.34
N ALA A 203 -13.74 -21.66 -1.59
CA ALA A 203 -13.88 -23.09 -1.28
C ALA A 203 -13.81 -24.03 -2.51
N PRO A 204 -14.37 -23.68 -3.70
CA PRO A 204 -14.20 -24.49 -4.90
C PRO A 204 -12.74 -24.68 -5.35
N VAL A 205 -11.83 -23.80 -4.97
CA VAL A 205 -10.39 -23.92 -5.29
C VAL A 205 -9.78 -25.07 -4.49
N ALA A 206 -10.11 -25.14 -3.19
CA ALA A 206 -9.63 -26.19 -2.29
C ALA A 206 -10.05 -27.60 -2.75
N GLN A 207 -11.24 -27.71 -3.35
CA GLN A 207 -11.80 -28.96 -3.86
C GLN A 207 -11.25 -29.34 -5.25
N GLY A 208 -10.26 -28.62 -5.77
CA GLY A 208 -9.61 -28.91 -7.04
C GLY A 208 -8.79 -30.20 -7.02
N ARG A 209 -8.38 -30.69 -8.20
CA ARG A 209 -7.67 -31.97 -8.36
C ARG A 209 -6.34 -32.07 -7.60
N ARG A 210 -5.67 -30.97 -7.31
CA ARG A 210 -4.37 -30.93 -6.62
C ARG A 210 -4.51 -30.71 -5.13
N GLY A 211 -5.71 -30.41 -4.61
CA GLY A 211 -5.87 -29.84 -3.30
C GLY A 211 -5.29 -28.42 -3.23
N ALA A 212 -5.51 -27.74 -2.13
CA ALA A 212 -4.89 -26.43 -1.91
C ALA A 212 -4.65 -26.14 -0.43
N HIS A 213 -3.62 -25.36 -0.17
CA HIS A 213 -3.36 -24.73 1.10
C HIS A 213 -3.78 -23.27 1.05
N LEU A 214 -4.40 -22.80 2.12
CA LEU A 214 -4.77 -21.38 2.28
C LEU A 214 -3.80 -20.70 3.25
N ARG A 215 -3.29 -19.54 2.86
CA ARG A 215 -2.56 -18.62 3.75
C ARG A 215 -3.33 -17.32 3.87
N ILE A 216 -3.74 -16.99 5.07
CA ILE A 216 -4.38 -15.71 5.39
C ILE A 216 -3.29 -14.78 5.88
N VAL A 217 -3.03 -13.72 5.13
CA VAL A 217 -2.01 -12.70 5.44
C VAL A 217 -2.71 -11.47 6.00
N VAL A 218 -2.37 -11.10 7.22
CA VAL A 218 -3.06 -10.03 7.95
C VAL A 218 -2.09 -9.27 8.86
N GLU A 219 -2.35 -7.97 9.03
CA GLU A 219 -1.61 -7.17 10.00
C GLU A 219 -1.92 -7.65 11.44
N ALA A 220 -0.88 -7.83 12.24
CA ALA A 220 -1.02 -8.40 13.56
C ALA A 220 -1.90 -7.56 14.50
N GLN A 221 -1.84 -6.22 14.39
CA GLN A 221 -2.70 -5.35 15.19
C GLN A 221 -4.16 -5.45 14.76
N ALA A 222 -4.44 -5.35 13.47
CA ALA A 222 -5.79 -5.49 12.94
C ALA A 222 -6.43 -6.83 13.31
N TRP A 223 -5.63 -7.90 13.28
CA TRP A 223 -6.07 -9.21 13.74
C TRP A 223 -6.41 -9.23 15.25
N ARG A 224 -5.55 -8.59 16.07
CA ARG A 224 -5.80 -8.47 17.51
C ARG A 224 -7.10 -7.72 17.80
N ASP A 225 -7.36 -6.64 17.06
CA ASP A 225 -8.54 -5.81 17.25
C ASP A 225 -9.82 -6.55 16.83
N ALA A 226 -9.79 -7.28 15.74
CA ALA A 226 -10.91 -8.07 15.26
C ALA A 226 -11.27 -9.26 16.17
N CYS A 227 -10.29 -9.90 16.81
CA CYS A 227 -10.51 -11.07 17.66
C CYS A 227 -10.88 -10.73 19.12
N GLY A 228 -10.80 -9.46 19.55
CA GLY A 228 -11.11 -9.02 20.91
C GLY A 228 -10.17 -9.61 21.98
N GLU A 229 -10.67 -9.72 23.24
CA GLU A 229 -9.85 -10.18 24.38
C GLU A 229 -9.45 -11.67 24.29
N ASP A 230 -10.19 -12.49 23.57
CA ASP A 230 -9.96 -13.93 23.40
C ASP A 230 -9.09 -14.24 22.13
N ARG A 231 -8.01 -13.52 22.01
CA ARG A 231 -7.18 -13.30 20.83
C ARG A 231 -6.59 -14.55 20.17
N GLU A 232 -6.22 -15.56 20.98
CA GLU A 232 -5.68 -16.82 20.47
C GLU A 232 -6.79 -17.79 20.08
N ALA A 233 -7.83 -17.88 20.90
CA ALA A 233 -8.96 -18.79 20.67
C ALA A 233 -9.77 -18.42 19.43
N GLY A 234 -10.05 -17.12 19.20
CA GLY A 234 -10.79 -16.64 18.03
C GLY A 234 -10.06 -16.94 16.71
N GLY A 235 -8.75 -16.69 16.65
CA GLY A 235 -7.95 -16.99 15.48
C GLY A 235 -7.82 -18.49 15.17
N HIS A 236 -7.65 -19.30 16.20
CA HIS A 236 -7.66 -20.75 16.05
C HIS A 236 -9.01 -21.29 15.61
N HIS A 237 -10.10 -20.70 16.08
CA HIS A 237 -11.45 -21.09 15.68
C HIS A 237 -11.70 -20.81 14.21
N LEU A 238 -11.45 -19.60 13.73
CA LEU A 238 -11.59 -19.24 12.31
C LEU A 238 -10.74 -20.15 11.41
N VAL A 239 -9.48 -20.37 11.75
CA VAL A 239 -8.58 -21.26 10.98
C VAL A 239 -9.12 -22.70 10.97
N ALA A 240 -9.65 -23.19 12.10
CA ALA A 240 -10.22 -24.52 12.19
C ALA A 240 -11.53 -24.66 11.40
N GLU A 241 -12.41 -23.65 11.43
CA GLU A 241 -13.63 -23.62 10.64
C GLU A 241 -13.33 -23.62 9.14
N LEU A 242 -12.46 -22.74 8.68
CA LEU A 242 -12.06 -22.66 7.28
C LEU A 242 -11.41 -23.95 6.79
N ALA A 243 -10.62 -24.63 7.61
CA ALA A 243 -10.02 -25.91 7.27
C ALA A 243 -11.08 -27.01 7.18
N ALA A 244 -12.06 -27.03 8.10
CA ALA A 244 -13.08 -28.05 8.17
C ALA A 244 -14.17 -27.86 7.10
N GLU A 245 -14.63 -26.64 6.87
CA GLU A 245 -15.76 -26.33 5.99
C GLU A 245 -15.33 -26.04 4.55
N GLY A 246 -14.19 -25.36 4.37
CA GLY A 246 -13.68 -24.98 3.06
C GLY A 246 -13.05 -26.11 2.26
N GLY A 247 -12.76 -27.26 2.87
CA GLY A 247 -12.09 -28.39 2.20
C GLY A 247 -10.61 -28.14 1.88
N TRP A 248 -9.97 -27.17 2.55
CA TRP A 248 -8.55 -26.88 2.42
C TRP A 248 -7.72 -27.98 3.09
N GLU A 249 -6.61 -28.39 2.46
CA GLU A 249 -5.68 -29.35 3.07
C GLU A 249 -4.99 -28.79 4.30
N SER A 250 -4.73 -27.50 4.30
CA SER A 250 -4.31 -26.73 5.47
C SER A 250 -4.68 -25.25 5.37
N VAL A 251 -4.93 -24.65 6.50
CA VAL A 251 -5.12 -23.19 6.63
C VAL A 251 -4.07 -22.64 7.58
N ARG A 252 -3.37 -21.60 7.18
CA ARG A 252 -2.34 -20.95 7.99
C ARG A 252 -2.55 -19.47 8.07
N LEU A 253 -2.54 -18.94 9.28
CA LEU A 253 -2.54 -17.50 9.54
C LEU A 253 -1.10 -16.98 9.53
N VAL A 254 -0.81 -16.04 8.65
CA VAL A 254 0.48 -15.35 8.52
C VAL A 254 0.28 -13.90 8.96
N ARG A 255 0.89 -13.54 10.08
CA ARG A 255 0.78 -12.18 10.64
C ARG A 255 2.05 -11.40 10.40
N TYR A 256 1.92 -10.13 10.05
CA TYR A 256 3.03 -9.20 9.94
C TYR A 256 2.80 -7.98 10.84
N GLU A 257 3.87 -7.40 11.33
CA GLU A 257 3.79 -6.13 12.04
C GLU A 257 3.78 -4.99 11.02
N SER A 258 3.05 -3.92 11.33
CA SER A 258 2.98 -2.74 10.47
C SER A 258 4.39 -2.28 10.11
N LEU A 259 4.63 -2.01 8.83
CA LEU A 259 5.90 -1.54 8.29
C LEU A 259 7.08 -2.55 8.30
N ASP A 260 6.97 -3.72 8.92
CA ASP A 260 7.98 -4.79 8.85
C ASP A 260 7.46 -6.00 8.06
N LEU A 261 7.76 -6.03 6.78
CA LEU A 261 7.44 -7.14 5.89
C LEU A 261 8.49 -8.27 5.94
N GLY A 262 9.66 -8.04 6.54
CA GLY A 262 10.76 -9.01 6.55
C GLY A 262 10.33 -10.43 6.95
N PRO A 263 9.62 -10.63 8.06
CA PRO A 263 9.16 -11.95 8.50
C PRO A 263 8.15 -12.62 7.56
N VAL A 264 7.37 -11.84 6.80
CA VAL A 264 6.33 -12.39 5.92
C VAL A 264 6.84 -12.69 4.51
N LEU A 265 7.95 -12.11 4.09
CA LEU A 265 8.47 -12.28 2.74
C LEU A 265 8.69 -13.76 2.34
N PRO A 266 9.24 -14.67 3.17
CA PRO A 266 9.36 -16.08 2.81
C PRO A 266 8.02 -16.78 2.60
N GLU A 267 7.03 -16.45 3.44
CA GLU A 267 5.68 -17.00 3.33
C GLU A 267 4.98 -16.49 2.07
N PHE A 268 5.18 -15.22 1.75
CA PHE A 268 4.62 -14.59 0.56
C PHE A 268 5.28 -15.14 -0.71
N ALA A 269 6.61 -15.28 -0.73
CA ALA A 269 7.36 -15.87 -1.84
C ALA A 269 7.06 -17.36 -2.08
N ALA A 270 6.41 -18.03 -1.13
CA ALA A 270 5.97 -19.40 -1.27
C ALA A 270 4.53 -19.54 -1.80
N LEU A 271 3.84 -18.44 -2.10
CA LEU A 271 2.51 -18.45 -2.74
C LEU A 271 2.63 -18.76 -4.23
N ASP A 272 1.65 -19.47 -4.76
CA ASP A 272 1.45 -19.54 -6.21
C ASP A 272 0.58 -18.37 -6.69
N VAL A 273 -0.46 -18.06 -5.90
CA VAL A 273 -1.43 -17.01 -6.20
C VAL A 273 -1.68 -16.20 -4.93
N CYS A 274 -1.76 -14.87 -5.07
CA CYS A 274 -2.16 -13.95 -4.00
C CYS A 274 -3.46 -13.25 -4.38
N VAL A 275 -4.52 -13.47 -3.61
CA VAL A 275 -5.79 -12.76 -3.75
C VAL A 275 -5.73 -11.47 -2.96
N LEU A 276 -5.98 -10.36 -3.65
CA LEU A 276 -6.08 -9.01 -3.10
C LEU A 276 -7.56 -8.60 -3.11
N PRO A 277 -8.30 -8.78 -2.01
CA PRO A 277 -9.75 -8.72 -2.01
C PRO A 277 -10.28 -7.31 -1.75
N TYR A 278 -9.86 -6.35 -2.56
CA TYR A 278 -10.32 -4.98 -2.41
C TYR A 278 -11.77 -4.79 -2.88
N ARG A 279 -12.57 -4.10 -2.08
CA ARG A 279 -13.88 -3.57 -2.48
C ARG A 279 -13.74 -2.27 -3.24
N PHE A 280 -12.80 -1.44 -2.82
CA PHE A 280 -12.37 -0.20 -3.46
C PHE A 280 -10.88 0.03 -3.17
N ALA A 281 -10.18 0.64 -4.10
CA ALA A 281 -8.76 1.01 -3.98
C ALA A 281 -8.40 2.00 -5.10
N THR A 282 -7.30 2.70 -4.96
CA THR A 282 -6.68 3.44 -6.06
C THR A 282 -5.52 2.63 -6.63
N HIS A 283 -4.49 2.39 -5.83
CA HIS A 283 -3.32 1.57 -6.14
C HIS A 283 -3.09 0.55 -5.02
N SER A 284 -2.13 -0.35 -5.21
CA SER A 284 -1.75 -1.33 -4.18
C SER A 284 -0.25 -1.59 -4.17
N THR A 285 0.36 -1.32 -3.03
CA THR A 285 1.76 -1.70 -2.74
C THR A 285 1.95 -3.23 -2.83
N TRP A 286 0.93 -4.01 -2.52
CA TRP A 286 0.98 -5.46 -2.56
C TRP A 286 1.04 -6.03 -3.99
N LEU A 287 0.53 -5.32 -4.98
CA LEU A 287 0.75 -5.66 -6.39
C LEU A 287 2.25 -5.58 -6.73
N GLU A 288 2.94 -4.58 -6.22
CA GLU A 288 4.38 -4.45 -6.45
C GLU A 288 5.17 -5.54 -5.72
N LEU A 289 4.72 -5.95 -4.52
CA LEU A 289 5.31 -7.09 -3.83
C LEU A 289 5.10 -8.41 -4.59
N CYS A 290 3.91 -8.61 -5.15
CA CYS A 290 3.64 -9.74 -6.05
C CYS A 290 4.61 -9.75 -7.24
N ARG A 291 4.85 -8.58 -7.83
CA ARG A 291 5.78 -8.40 -8.96
C ARG A 291 7.22 -8.72 -8.57
N ASP A 292 7.69 -8.22 -7.42
CA ASP A 292 9.04 -8.45 -6.93
C ASP A 292 9.31 -9.93 -6.63
N LEU A 293 8.34 -10.62 -6.07
CA LEU A 293 8.47 -12.03 -5.66
C LEU A 293 8.02 -13.03 -6.71
N GLY A 294 7.48 -12.57 -7.84
CA GLY A 294 7.03 -13.45 -8.92
C GLY A 294 5.74 -14.21 -8.60
N VAL A 295 4.91 -13.69 -7.71
CA VAL A 295 3.62 -14.28 -7.31
C VAL A 295 2.51 -13.76 -8.24
N ALA A 296 1.63 -14.62 -8.69
CA ALA A 296 0.50 -14.22 -9.53
C ALA A 296 -0.60 -13.56 -8.68
N PRO A 297 -0.92 -12.26 -8.88
CA PRO A 297 -2.01 -11.64 -8.15
C PRO A 297 -3.37 -11.97 -8.79
N VAL A 298 -4.38 -12.06 -7.95
CA VAL A 298 -5.80 -12.08 -8.33
C VAL A 298 -6.47 -10.92 -7.62
N PHE A 299 -7.04 -10.00 -8.36
CA PHE A 299 -7.56 -8.75 -7.81
C PHE A 299 -8.83 -8.29 -8.55
N PRO A 300 -9.72 -7.54 -7.89
CA PRO A 300 -10.96 -7.07 -8.50
C PRO A 300 -10.72 -5.96 -9.52
N SER A 301 -11.71 -5.77 -10.39
CA SER A 301 -11.75 -4.67 -11.36
C SER A 301 -12.16 -3.35 -10.70
N VAL A 302 -11.39 -2.89 -9.70
CA VAL A 302 -11.62 -1.63 -8.98
C VAL A 302 -10.42 -0.70 -9.12
N GLY A 303 -10.66 0.61 -9.01
CA GLY A 303 -9.62 1.63 -9.08
C GLY A 303 -8.72 1.49 -10.30
N PHE A 304 -7.42 1.68 -10.11
CA PHE A 304 -6.42 1.61 -11.16
C PHE A 304 -5.48 0.40 -11.01
N LEU A 305 -5.90 -0.64 -10.27
CA LEU A 305 -5.11 -1.85 -10.02
C LEU A 305 -4.72 -2.55 -11.32
N ARG A 306 -5.66 -2.60 -12.28
CA ARG A 306 -5.40 -3.20 -13.58
C ARG A 306 -4.32 -2.42 -14.36
N ASP A 307 -4.42 -1.10 -14.35
CA ASP A 307 -3.47 -0.23 -15.04
C ASP A 307 -2.10 -0.26 -14.34
N GLN A 308 -2.08 -0.29 -13.00
CA GLN A 308 -0.85 -0.46 -12.22
C GLN A 308 -0.16 -1.79 -12.54
N TRP A 309 -0.91 -2.90 -12.66
CA TRP A 309 -0.33 -4.22 -12.87
C TRP A 309 0.11 -4.43 -14.32
N PHE A 310 -0.76 -4.18 -15.29
CA PHE A 310 -0.50 -4.47 -16.68
C PHE A 310 0.09 -3.29 -17.47
N ASP A 311 -0.19 -2.05 -17.05
CA ASP A 311 0.14 -0.84 -17.82
C ASP A 311 -0.29 -1.01 -19.29
N ARG A 312 0.68 -1.10 -20.20
CA ARG A 312 0.47 -1.31 -21.64
C ARG A 312 0.65 -2.75 -22.08
N CYS A 313 0.84 -3.67 -21.15
CA CYS A 313 0.99 -5.09 -21.42
C CYS A 313 -0.35 -5.75 -21.72
N ASP A 314 -0.35 -6.78 -22.56
CA ASP A 314 -1.52 -7.62 -22.77
C ASP A 314 -1.74 -8.53 -21.54
N PRO A 315 -2.88 -8.43 -20.85
CA PRO A 315 -3.19 -9.33 -19.73
C PRO A 315 -3.17 -10.82 -20.12
N GLY A 316 -3.44 -11.15 -21.38
CA GLY A 316 -3.39 -12.52 -21.88
C GLY A 316 -1.99 -13.12 -21.95
N GLU A 317 -0.95 -12.28 -21.97
CA GLU A 317 0.46 -12.72 -22.10
C GLU A 317 1.19 -12.78 -20.73
N HIS A 318 0.62 -12.18 -19.68
CA HIS A 318 1.26 -12.03 -18.38
C HIS A 318 0.44 -12.62 -17.24
N SER A 319 1.10 -12.93 -16.13
CA SER A 319 0.46 -13.40 -14.91
C SER A 319 -0.42 -12.31 -14.28
N GLY A 320 -1.38 -12.74 -13.48
CA GLY A 320 -2.36 -11.89 -12.84
C GLY A 320 -3.72 -12.00 -13.50
N GLU A 321 -4.74 -12.10 -12.68
CA GLU A 321 -6.13 -12.23 -13.13
C GLU A 321 -7.00 -11.16 -12.47
N VAL A 322 -7.87 -10.56 -13.27
CA VAL A 322 -8.82 -9.54 -12.81
C VAL A 322 -10.20 -10.18 -12.73
N TYR A 323 -10.89 -10.02 -11.60
CA TYR A 323 -12.25 -10.53 -11.45
C TYR A 323 -13.28 -9.40 -11.27
N ASP A 324 -14.53 -9.67 -11.63
CA ASP A 324 -15.66 -8.79 -11.33
C ASP A 324 -16.10 -9.03 -9.86
N PRO A 325 -15.97 -8.07 -8.96
CA PRO A 325 -16.34 -8.27 -7.56
C PRO A 325 -17.87 -8.45 -7.35
N ARG A 326 -18.67 -8.17 -8.36
CA ARG A 326 -20.12 -8.38 -8.31
C ARG A 326 -20.54 -9.82 -8.61
N ASP A 327 -19.63 -10.66 -9.12
CA ASP A 327 -19.86 -12.08 -9.37
C ASP A 327 -19.16 -12.94 -8.29
N PRO A 328 -19.90 -13.53 -7.34
CA PRO A 328 -19.31 -14.34 -6.27
C PRO A 328 -18.50 -15.55 -6.75
N SER A 329 -18.68 -15.99 -7.99
CA SER A 329 -17.92 -17.11 -8.55
C SER A 329 -16.60 -16.69 -9.21
N ALA A 330 -16.48 -15.42 -9.54
CA ALA A 330 -15.39 -14.91 -10.39
C ALA A 330 -14.01 -15.05 -9.72
N VAL A 331 -13.90 -14.86 -8.41
CA VAL A 331 -12.63 -14.98 -7.70
C VAL A 331 -12.06 -16.40 -7.77
N ALA A 332 -12.89 -17.44 -7.59
CA ALA A 332 -12.43 -18.82 -7.68
C ALA A 332 -12.03 -19.20 -9.11
N VAL A 333 -12.71 -18.66 -10.11
CA VAL A 333 -12.36 -18.84 -11.52
C VAL A 333 -11.03 -18.19 -11.82
N ALA A 334 -10.81 -16.95 -11.36
CA ALA A 334 -9.58 -16.21 -11.54
C ALA A 334 -8.39 -16.91 -10.86
N VAL A 335 -8.55 -17.40 -9.62
CA VAL A 335 -7.50 -18.17 -8.91
C VAL A 335 -7.13 -19.43 -9.69
N ARG A 336 -8.09 -20.15 -10.23
CA ARG A 336 -7.80 -21.33 -11.06
C ARG A 336 -7.04 -20.95 -12.33
N ALA A 337 -7.49 -19.92 -13.04
CA ALA A 337 -6.81 -19.44 -14.24
C ALA A 337 -5.36 -19.08 -13.95
N ALA A 338 -5.12 -18.29 -12.90
CA ALA A 338 -3.78 -17.89 -12.48
C ALA A 338 -2.88 -19.09 -12.12
N SER A 339 -3.46 -20.16 -11.54
CA SER A 339 -2.70 -21.32 -11.07
C SER A 339 -2.47 -22.38 -12.15
N GLU A 340 -3.36 -22.51 -13.13
CA GLU A 340 -3.29 -23.53 -14.20
C GLU A 340 -2.43 -23.08 -15.39
N ASP A 341 -2.32 -21.79 -15.61
CA ASP A 341 -1.50 -21.19 -16.68
C ASP A 341 -0.51 -20.17 -16.10
N PRO A 342 0.58 -20.62 -15.44
CA PRO A 342 1.56 -19.71 -14.85
C PRO A 342 2.31 -18.96 -15.95
N ARG A 343 2.06 -17.66 -16.04
CA ARG A 343 2.72 -16.74 -16.96
C ARG A 343 3.75 -15.89 -16.21
N ALA A 344 4.68 -15.31 -16.93
CA ALA A 344 5.63 -14.38 -16.34
C ALA A 344 4.92 -13.11 -15.83
N VAL A 345 5.42 -12.54 -14.76
CA VAL A 345 4.94 -11.22 -14.30
C VAL A 345 5.19 -10.17 -15.39
N PRO A 346 4.29 -9.17 -15.54
CA PRO A 346 4.54 -8.11 -16.52
C PRO A 346 5.83 -7.35 -16.19
N PRO A 347 6.56 -6.85 -17.18
CA PRO A 347 7.70 -5.99 -16.93
C PRO A 347 7.26 -4.73 -16.17
N ARG A 348 8.17 -4.13 -15.42
CA ARG A 348 7.89 -2.83 -14.81
C ARG A 348 7.75 -1.77 -15.89
N VAL A 349 6.89 -0.80 -15.62
CA VAL A 349 6.71 0.39 -16.46
C VAL A 349 8.04 1.14 -16.61
N ALA A 350 8.21 1.77 -17.76
CA ALA A 350 9.35 2.64 -17.99
C ALA A 350 9.40 3.77 -16.95
N GLY A 351 10.56 4.00 -16.36
CA GLY A 351 10.73 4.99 -15.31
C GLY A 351 10.53 4.47 -13.87
N ALA A 352 10.13 3.20 -13.70
CA ALA A 352 10.01 2.57 -12.39
C ALA A 352 11.34 2.02 -11.83
N ASP A 353 12.44 2.16 -12.56
CA ASP A 353 13.75 1.82 -12.01
C ASP A 353 14.16 2.84 -10.93
N PRO A 354 14.83 2.40 -9.84
CA PRO A 354 15.12 3.27 -8.70
C PRO A 354 15.91 4.53 -9.05
N GLU A 355 16.83 4.45 -10.01
CA GLU A 355 17.66 5.60 -10.42
C GLU A 355 16.81 6.67 -11.11
N THR A 356 15.91 6.28 -12.00
CA THR A 356 14.97 7.19 -12.67
C THR A 356 13.98 7.80 -11.70
N VAL A 357 13.45 7.01 -10.77
CA VAL A 357 12.53 7.50 -9.72
C VAL A 357 13.21 8.57 -8.87
N VAL A 358 14.42 8.30 -8.37
CA VAL A 358 15.23 9.26 -7.58
C VAL A 358 15.52 10.53 -8.38
N ALA A 359 15.98 10.39 -9.63
CA ALA A 359 16.29 11.53 -10.47
C ALA A 359 15.05 12.40 -10.77
N THR A 360 13.89 11.76 -10.96
CA THR A 360 12.62 12.46 -11.20
C THR A 360 12.17 13.24 -9.97
N HIS A 361 12.20 12.63 -8.79
CA HIS A 361 11.91 13.33 -7.54
C HIS A 361 12.87 14.51 -7.31
N ALA A 362 14.18 14.31 -7.48
CA ALA A 362 15.16 15.36 -7.33
C ALA A 362 14.96 16.53 -8.30
N ARG A 363 14.46 16.27 -9.51
CA ARG A 363 14.06 17.33 -10.46
C ARG A 363 12.85 18.09 -9.95
N ILE A 364 11.79 17.37 -9.56
CA ILE A 364 10.54 17.96 -9.04
C ILE A 364 10.85 18.85 -7.83
N TYR A 365 11.68 18.39 -6.89
CA TYR A 365 12.02 19.15 -5.69
C TYR A 365 12.79 20.45 -6.01
N ARG A 366 13.73 20.41 -6.96
CA ARG A 366 14.43 21.63 -7.39
C ARG A 366 13.49 22.63 -8.05
N GLU A 367 12.59 22.14 -8.90
CA GLU A 367 11.59 22.99 -9.57
C GLU A 367 10.62 23.61 -8.55
N ALA A 368 10.15 22.83 -7.56
CA ALA A 368 9.24 23.29 -6.51
C ALA A 368 9.93 24.28 -5.56
N ALA A 369 11.19 24.08 -5.22
CA ALA A 369 11.95 24.99 -4.36
C ALA A 369 12.42 26.28 -5.07
N GLY A 370 12.09 26.50 -6.34
CA GLY A 370 12.41 27.70 -7.09
C GLY A 370 13.84 27.74 -7.63
N GLY A 371 14.44 26.56 -7.84
CA GLY A 371 15.79 26.36 -8.42
C GLY A 371 15.82 26.43 -9.93
#